data_709163523a2c47c2c8ff54a0cde527f9
#
_entry.id   709163523a2c47c2c8ff54a0cde527f9
#
_cell.length_a   1.000
_cell.length_b   1.000
_cell.length_c   1.000
_cell.angle_alpha   90.00
_cell.angle_beta   90.00
_cell.angle_gamma   90.00
#
_symmetry.space_group_name_H-M   'P 1'
#
loop_
_entity.id
_entity.type
_entity.pdbx_description
1 polymer ?
#
loop_
_entity_poly.entity_id
_entity_poly.type
_entity_poly.pdbx_seq_one_letter_code
_entity_poly.pdbx_strand_id
1 'polypeptide(L)' 'MAIKLAEQTNGPHIFMRLRLDSGRVEEIDAYTTEEGWRYVTSADRTPEVRLRIIAAFHTLH' A
#
# COMPACT_ATOMS: atom_id res chain seq x y z
N MET A 1 13.31 5.39 -5.78
CA MET A 1 13.05 4.16 -5.00
C MET A 1 11.97 4.45 -3.95
N ALA A 2 10.98 3.60 -3.86
CA ALA A 2 9.96 3.74 -2.82
C ALA A 2 10.56 3.40 -1.45
N ILE A 3 10.07 4.05 -0.40
CA ILE A 3 10.59 3.90 0.96
C ILE A 3 9.44 3.60 1.91
N LYS A 4 9.62 2.59 2.75
CA LYS A 4 8.67 2.30 3.82
C LYS A 4 8.92 3.27 4.98
N LEU A 5 7.87 3.98 5.38
CA LEU A 5 7.94 4.93 6.49
C LEU A 5 7.41 4.33 7.80
N ALA A 6 6.41 3.47 7.71
CA ALA A 6 5.84 2.79 8.88
C ALA A 6 5.09 1.55 8.42
N GLU A 7 5.00 0.55 9.29
CA GLU A 7 4.23 -0.66 9.01
C GLU A 7 3.65 -1.19 10.32
N GLN A 8 2.39 -1.61 10.26
CA GLN A 8 1.72 -2.20 11.42
C GLN A 8 0.84 -3.35 10.93
N THR A 9 0.91 -4.48 11.61
CA THR A 9 0.08 -5.64 11.30
C THR A 9 -1.01 -5.79 12.34
N ASN A 10 -2.20 -6.21 11.89
CA ASN A 10 -3.33 -6.48 12.76
C ASN A 10 -4.17 -7.59 12.11
N GLY A 11 -4.00 -8.84 12.61
CA GLY A 11 -4.62 -9.99 11.99
C GLY A 11 -4.13 -10.15 10.54
N PRO A 12 -5.03 -10.34 9.57
CA PRO A 12 -4.63 -10.45 8.17
C PRO A 12 -4.28 -9.09 7.54
N HIS A 13 -4.49 -7.98 8.25
CA HIS A 13 -4.27 -6.64 7.71
C HIS A 13 -2.85 -6.17 7.93
N ILE A 14 -2.29 -5.51 6.91
CA ILE A 14 -1.00 -4.84 6.98
C ILE A 14 -1.25 -3.38 6.59
N PHE A 15 -1.01 -2.48 7.54
CA PHE A 15 -1.12 -1.03 7.31
C PHE A 15 0.28 -0.49 7.06
N MET A 16 0.48 0.17 5.92
CA MET A 16 1.77 0.71 5.57
C MET A 16 1.65 2.17 5.15
N ARG A 17 2.57 2.99 5.68
CA ARG A 17 2.82 4.32 5.15
C ARG A 17 4.11 4.24 4.35
N LEU A 18 4.10 4.76 3.14
CA LEU A 18 5.23 4.69 2.25
C LEU A 18 5.36 5.98 1.45
N ARG A 19 6.56 6.20 0.92
CA ARG A 19 6.81 7.30 -0.01
C ARG A 19 7.12 6.72 -1.38
N LEU A 20 6.39 7.17 -2.38
CA LEU A 20 6.62 6.77 -3.76
C LEU A 20 7.85 7.48 -4.34
N ASP A 21 8.33 7.01 -5.49
CA ASP A 21 9.44 7.63 -6.21
C ASP A 21 9.20 9.11 -6.50
N SER A 22 7.94 9.49 -6.68
CA SER A 22 7.55 10.88 -6.93
C SER A 22 7.69 11.79 -5.70
N GLY A 23 7.96 11.20 -4.53
CA GLY A 23 7.98 11.93 -3.26
C GLY A 23 6.64 11.95 -2.54
N ARG A 24 5.58 11.44 -3.16
CA ARG A 24 4.26 11.36 -2.54
C ARG A 24 4.26 10.40 -1.38
N VAL A 25 3.70 10.81 -0.24
CA VAL A 25 3.46 9.93 0.89
C VAL A 25 2.05 9.37 0.78
N GLU A 26 1.93 8.05 0.87
CA GLU A 26 0.66 7.35 0.73
C GLU A 26 0.49 6.32 1.83
N GLU A 27 -0.77 5.97 2.10
CA GLU A 27 -1.10 4.94 3.07
C GLU A 27 -1.92 3.85 2.38
N ILE A 28 -1.70 2.60 2.78
CA ILE A 28 -2.40 1.46 2.23
C ILE A 28 -2.71 0.46 3.35
N ASP A 29 -3.90 -0.12 3.28
CA ASP A 29 -4.28 -1.29 4.06
C ASP A 29 -4.35 -2.46 3.09
N ALA A 30 -3.45 -3.42 3.23
CA ALA A 30 -3.41 -4.61 2.39
C ALA A 30 -3.73 -5.83 3.24
N TYR A 31 -4.58 -6.70 2.76
CA TYR A 31 -4.95 -7.91 3.48
C TYR A 31 -5.23 -9.06 2.52
N THR A 32 -5.06 -10.28 3.02
CA THR A 32 -5.30 -11.49 2.23
C THR A 32 -6.67 -12.06 2.54
N THR A 33 -7.28 -12.61 1.49
CA THR A 33 -8.53 -13.37 1.58
C THR A 33 -8.32 -14.70 0.86
N GLU A 34 -9.33 -15.57 0.90
CA GLU A 34 -9.29 -16.83 0.15
C GLU A 34 -9.09 -16.60 -1.35
N GLU A 35 -9.49 -15.42 -1.83
CA GLU A 35 -9.40 -15.08 -3.26
C GLU A 35 -8.15 -14.26 -3.59
N GLY A 36 -7.25 -14.08 -2.61
CA GLY A 36 -6.01 -13.35 -2.81
C GLY A 36 -5.98 -12.02 -2.05
N TRP A 37 -5.11 -11.14 -2.52
CA TRP A 37 -4.90 -9.84 -1.88
C TRP A 37 -6.03 -8.87 -2.15
N ARG A 38 -6.32 -8.03 -1.16
CA ARG A 38 -7.23 -6.88 -1.27
C ARG A 38 -6.52 -5.65 -0.75
N TYR A 39 -6.89 -4.47 -1.27
CA TYR A 39 -6.19 -3.23 -0.97
C TYR A 39 -7.17 -2.09 -0.75
N VAL A 40 -6.90 -1.27 0.27
CA VAL A 40 -7.63 -0.03 0.51
C VAL A 40 -6.63 1.12 0.50
N THR A 41 -6.86 2.09 -0.36
CA THR A 41 -6.09 3.33 -0.45
C THR A 41 -7.06 4.50 -0.31
N SER A 42 -6.54 5.73 -0.30
CA SER A 42 -7.42 6.90 -0.29
C SER A 42 -8.37 6.86 -1.48
N ALA A 43 -9.66 7.17 -1.23
CA ALA A 43 -10.72 7.02 -2.21
C ALA A 43 -10.56 7.92 -3.43
N ASP A 44 -9.85 9.03 -3.30
CA ASP A 44 -9.64 10.00 -4.36
C ASP A 44 -8.44 9.69 -5.27
N ARG A 45 -7.79 8.55 -5.04
CA ARG A 45 -6.64 8.17 -5.87
C ARG A 45 -7.09 7.66 -7.22
N THR A 46 -6.37 8.07 -8.28
CA THR A 46 -6.61 7.54 -9.62
C THR A 46 -6.21 6.08 -9.67
N PRO A 47 -6.78 5.28 -10.59
CA PRO A 47 -6.38 3.87 -10.72
C PRO A 47 -4.88 3.71 -10.97
N GLU A 48 -4.25 4.62 -11.72
CA GLU A 48 -2.82 4.57 -11.99
C GLU A 48 -1.99 4.74 -10.72
N VAL A 49 -2.32 5.76 -9.91
CA VAL A 49 -1.61 5.99 -8.64
C VAL A 49 -1.85 4.85 -7.69
N ARG A 50 -3.07 4.33 -7.64
CA ARG A 50 -3.41 3.18 -6.79
C ARG A 50 -2.54 1.96 -7.13
N LEU A 51 -2.35 1.67 -8.41
CA LEU A 51 -1.50 0.55 -8.83
C LEU A 51 -0.04 0.77 -8.43
N ARG A 52 0.46 1.99 -8.48
CA ARG A 52 1.82 2.30 -8.03
C ARG A 52 1.98 2.08 -6.54
N ILE A 53 0.98 2.45 -5.75
CA ILE A 53 1.00 2.22 -4.31
C ILE A 53 1.03 0.72 -4.01
N ILE A 54 0.20 -0.06 -4.69
CA ILE A 54 0.15 -1.52 -4.51
C ILE A 54 1.48 -2.15 -4.88
N ALA A 55 2.06 -1.78 -6.01
CA ALA A 55 3.36 -2.31 -6.44
C ALA A 55 4.45 -1.97 -5.43
N ALA A 56 4.48 -0.73 -4.94
CA ALA A 56 5.44 -0.31 -3.93
C ALA A 56 5.26 -1.10 -2.63
N PHE A 57 4.02 -1.32 -2.21
CA PHE A 57 3.72 -2.12 -1.03
C PHE A 57 4.37 -3.50 -1.13
N HIS A 58 4.17 -4.20 -2.24
CA HIS A 58 4.71 -5.55 -2.40
C HIS A 58 6.24 -5.57 -2.50
N THR A 59 6.85 -4.51 -2.98
CA THR A 59 8.30 -4.37 -2.98
C THR A 59 8.84 -4.17 -1.56
N LEU A 60 8.13 -3.39 -0.74
CA LEU A 60 8.59 -2.99 0.59
C LEU A 60 8.18 -3.97 1.69
N HIS A 61 7.12 -4.72 1.47
CA HIS A 61 6.66 -5.71 2.44
C HIS A 61 7.49 -6.97 2.32
#